data_adb07b36dccc4dd16d45937f7eb8231a
#
_entry.id   adb07b36dccc4dd16d45937f7eb8231a
#
_cell.length_a   1.000
_cell.length_b   1.000
_cell.length_c   1.000
_cell.angle_alpha   90.00
_cell.angle_beta   90.00
_cell.angle_gamma   90.00
#
_symmetry.space_group_name_H-M   'P 1'
#
loop_
_entity.id
_entity.type
_entity.pdbx_description
1 polymer ?
#
loop_
_entity_poly.entity_id
_entity_poly.type
_entity_poly.pdbx_seq_one_letter_code
_entity_poly.pdbx_strand_id
1 'polypeptide(L)'
;MYAAIKPPRSLVTAAAEAIREFDLIRDGDRILVGLSGGKDSLSLLHVLLHLRERAPVRFEVGAANIDPQMPGYDPSPLTAYLASLGVPYHQATYSLARAAKGAFEGRTLCAFCSRLRRGKLYGLAREHGYGTLALAHHLDDVAETFLMNAFFGGKLRAMPAVYTNDDGDLRVIRPLVYARERQTEAFAEHGPLPVIPDNCPTCDASTRQRQQMKALLRAQEAANPRLFTVLRTTLAPLLRQEATSGLALPDAAQAVVDFRARAPADTAQTVPAE
;
A
#
# COMPACT_ATOMS: atom_id res chain seq x y z
N MET A 1 -25.47 18.76 -6.28
CA MET A 1 -24.69 17.91 -7.20
C MET A 1 -23.24 18.12 -6.84
N TYR A 2 -22.56 17.09 -6.32
CA TYR A 2 -21.12 17.20 -6.02
C TYR A 2 -20.38 17.19 -7.35
N ALA A 3 -19.56 18.19 -7.63
CA ALA A 3 -18.63 18.18 -8.75
C ALA A 3 -17.33 17.45 -8.34
N ALA A 4 -16.65 16.82 -9.29
CA ALA A 4 -15.35 16.24 -9.00
C ALA A 4 -14.40 17.33 -8.48
N ILE A 5 -13.88 17.14 -7.27
CA ILE A 5 -12.98 18.10 -6.63
C ILE A 5 -11.62 17.98 -7.30
N LYS A 6 -11.05 19.10 -7.75
CA LYS A 6 -9.74 19.11 -8.39
C LYS A 6 -8.64 18.86 -7.36
N PRO A 7 -7.85 17.78 -7.48
CA PRO A 7 -6.74 17.53 -6.57
C PRO A 7 -5.63 18.58 -6.73
N PRO A 8 -4.84 18.84 -5.66
CA PRO A 8 -3.67 19.70 -5.74
C PRO A 8 -2.67 19.23 -6.81
N ARG A 9 -2.05 20.19 -7.51
CA ARG A 9 -1.08 19.89 -8.57
C ARG A 9 0.05 18.98 -8.09
N SER A 10 0.55 19.19 -6.86
CA SER A 10 1.63 18.37 -6.30
C SER A 10 1.23 16.89 -6.14
N LEU A 11 -0.01 16.61 -5.72
CA LEU A 11 -0.53 15.25 -5.61
C LEU A 11 -0.71 14.59 -6.96
N VAL A 12 -1.28 15.32 -7.94
CA VAL A 12 -1.44 14.84 -9.32
C VAL A 12 -0.09 14.55 -9.96
N THR A 13 0.90 15.44 -9.79
CA THR A 13 2.25 15.26 -10.34
C THR A 13 2.92 14.02 -9.77
N ALA A 14 2.89 13.82 -8.44
CA ALA A 14 3.47 12.64 -7.80
C ALA A 14 2.84 11.33 -8.32
N ALA A 15 1.51 11.31 -8.48
CA ALA A 15 0.81 10.15 -9.03
C ALA A 15 1.15 9.92 -10.50
N ALA A 16 1.18 10.97 -11.33
CA ALA A 16 1.52 10.87 -12.75
C ALA A 16 2.96 10.37 -12.98
N GLU A 17 3.91 10.80 -12.14
CA GLU A 17 5.28 10.30 -12.16
C GLU A 17 5.35 8.81 -11.85
N ALA A 18 4.66 8.34 -10.80
CA ALA A 18 4.60 6.93 -10.45
C ALA A 18 3.91 6.10 -11.56
N ILE A 19 2.80 6.57 -12.10
CA ILE A 19 2.06 5.92 -13.20
C ILE A 19 2.98 5.72 -14.40
N ARG A 20 3.70 6.75 -14.81
CA ARG A 20 4.62 6.70 -15.95
C ARG A 20 5.83 5.81 -15.68
N GLU A 21 6.42 5.92 -14.49
CA GLU A 21 7.66 5.21 -14.16
C GLU A 21 7.45 3.69 -14.04
N PHE A 22 6.29 3.27 -13.51
CA PHE A 22 5.98 1.86 -13.27
C PHE A 22 4.96 1.27 -14.25
N ASP A 23 4.59 1.99 -15.31
CA ASP A 23 3.57 1.57 -16.29
C ASP A 23 2.28 1.09 -15.61
N LEU A 24 1.75 1.91 -14.68
CA LEU A 24 0.62 1.51 -13.85
C LEU A 24 -0.71 1.51 -14.60
N ILE A 25 -0.89 2.40 -15.57
CA ILE A 25 -2.14 2.57 -16.33
C ILE A 25 -1.84 2.48 -17.81
N ARG A 26 -2.59 1.64 -18.51
CA ARG A 26 -2.47 1.39 -19.95
C ARG A 26 -3.72 1.81 -20.68
N ASP A 27 -3.60 2.02 -22.00
CA ASP A 27 -4.78 2.34 -22.84
C ASP A 27 -5.79 1.19 -22.79
N GLY A 28 -7.06 1.54 -22.56
CA GLY A 28 -8.15 0.59 -22.41
C GLY A 28 -8.31 -0.04 -21.03
N ASP A 29 -7.47 0.31 -20.04
CA ASP A 29 -7.61 -0.24 -18.67
C ASP A 29 -8.98 0.09 -18.07
N ARG A 30 -9.58 -0.92 -17.40
CA ARG A 30 -10.72 -0.74 -16.50
C ARG A 30 -10.23 -0.89 -15.08
N ILE A 31 -10.22 0.23 -14.33
CA ILE A 31 -9.58 0.35 -13.02
C ILE A 31 -10.64 0.40 -11.93
N LEU A 32 -10.58 -0.52 -10.98
CA LEU A 32 -11.38 -0.52 -9.77
C LEU A 32 -10.60 0.11 -8.62
N VAL A 33 -11.08 1.21 -8.05
CA VAL A 33 -10.47 1.83 -6.88
C VAL A 33 -11.00 1.17 -5.62
N GLY A 34 -10.11 0.60 -4.80
CA GLY A 34 -10.47 0.10 -3.48
C GLY A 34 -10.68 1.25 -2.50
N LEU A 35 -11.94 1.60 -2.23
CA LEU A 35 -12.31 2.65 -1.30
C LEU A 35 -12.46 2.10 0.11
N SER A 36 -11.60 2.53 1.02
CA SER A 36 -11.78 2.28 2.46
C SER A 36 -12.73 3.26 3.14
N GLY A 37 -13.06 4.35 2.46
CA GLY A 37 -13.72 5.52 3.05
C GLY A 37 -12.75 6.52 3.68
N GLY A 38 -11.48 6.17 3.84
CA GLY A 38 -10.45 7.07 4.37
C GLY A 38 -9.96 8.08 3.32
N LYS A 39 -9.34 9.16 3.82
CA LYS A 39 -8.82 10.29 3.04
C LYS A 39 -7.96 9.89 1.83
N ASP A 40 -7.11 8.88 1.99
CA ASP A 40 -6.15 8.47 0.95
C ASP A 40 -6.87 7.79 -0.23
N SER A 41 -7.83 6.91 0.06
CA SER A 41 -8.60 6.23 -0.97
C SER A 41 -9.52 7.17 -1.77
N LEU A 42 -10.11 8.16 -1.10
CA LEU A 42 -10.87 9.23 -1.75
C LEU A 42 -9.96 10.14 -2.58
N SER A 43 -8.77 10.47 -2.05
CA SER A 43 -7.77 11.24 -2.80
C SER A 43 -7.32 10.52 -4.07
N LEU A 44 -7.07 9.21 -4.01
CA LEU A 44 -6.74 8.39 -5.18
C LEU A 44 -7.85 8.43 -6.23
N LEU A 45 -9.12 8.28 -5.80
CA LEU A 45 -10.27 8.36 -6.70
C LEU A 45 -10.25 9.68 -7.49
N HIS A 46 -10.13 10.81 -6.79
CA HIS A 46 -10.12 12.12 -7.44
C HIS A 46 -8.92 12.34 -8.35
N VAL A 47 -7.74 11.84 -7.98
CA VAL A 47 -6.54 11.87 -8.85
C VAL A 47 -6.80 11.09 -10.13
N LEU A 48 -7.36 9.90 -10.06
CA LEU A 48 -7.65 9.08 -11.23
C LEU A 48 -8.75 9.70 -12.11
N LEU A 49 -9.81 10.25 -11.53
CA LEU A 49 -10.85 10.98 -12.28
C LEU A 49 -10.26 12.21 -13.01
N HIS A 50 -9.37 12.96 -12.33
CA HIS A 50 -8.68 14.10 -12.94
C HIS A 50 -7.74 13.69 -14.08
N LEU A 51 -7.00 12.58 -13.91
CA LEU A 51 -6.09 12.06 -14.92
C LEU A 51 -6.86 11.45 -16.11
N ARG A 52 -8.00 10.78 -15.89
CA ARG A 52 -8.84 10.23 -16.94
C ARG A 52 -9.22 11.24 -18.02
N GLU A 53 -9.42 12.50 -17.63
CA GLU A 53 -9.76 13.58 -18.55
C GLU A 53 -8.56 14.16 -19.32
N ARG A 54 -7.32 13.89 -18.90
CA ARG A 54 -6.10 14.62 -19.32
C ARG A 54 -4.96 13.72 -19.76
N ALA A 55 -5.01 12.44 -19.42
CA ALA A 55 -3.95 11.49 -19.79
C ALA A 55 -3.98 11.20 -21.31
N PRO A 56 -2.83 10.87 -21.91
CA PRO A 56 -2.75 10.48 -23.32
C PRO A 56 -3.36 9.08 -23.58
N VAL A 57 -3.68 8.33 -22.54
CA VAL A 57 -4.30 6.99 -22.59
C VAL A 57 -5.73 7.06 -22.07
N ARG A 58 -6.62 6.23 -22.63
CA ARG A 58 -8.02 6.12 -22.19
C ARG A 58 -8.16 5.00 -21.17
N PHE A 59 -8.85 5.25 -20.08
CA PHE A 59 -9.17 4.26 -19.07
C PHE A 59 -10.49 4.59 -18.36
N GLU A 60 -11.13 3.55 -17.83
CA GLU A 60 -12.34 3.67 -17.04
C GLU A 60 -12.03 3.55 -15.54
N VAL A 61 -12.83 4.23 -14.72
CA VAL A 61 -12.69 4.22 -13.25
C VAL A 61 -14.03 3.82 -12.63
N GLY A 62 -13.99 2.74 -11.85
CA GLY A 62 -15.05 2.36 -10.91
C GLY A 62 -14.49 2.34 -9.49
N ALA A 63 -15.37 2.19 -8.52
CA ALA A 63 -15.03 2.17 -7.10
C ALA A 63 -15.64 0.97 -6.40
N ALA A 64 -14.94 0.39 -5.44
CA ALA A 64 -15.46 -0.69 -4.60
C ALA A 64 -15.16 -0.45 -3.13
N ASN A 65 -16.14 -0.70 -2.28
CA ASN A 65 -16.00 -0.70 -0.83
C ASN A 65 -16.31 -2.09 -0.25
N ILE A 66 -15.55 -2.48 0.74
CA ILE A 66 -15.78 -3.72 1.47
C ILE A 66 -16.12 -3.35 2.91
N ASP A 67 -17.38 -3.56 3.27
CA ASP A 67 -17.87 -3.34 4.63
C ASP A 67 -17.51 -4.55 5.53
N PRO A 68 -16.67 -4.36 6.55
CA PRO A 68 -16.32 -5.42 7.50
C PRO A 68 -17.44 -5.74 8.51
N GLN A 69 -18.57 -5.05 8.45
CA GLN A 69 -19.68 -5.13 9.40
C GLN A 69 -19.23 -4.91 10.86
N MET A 70 -18.41 -3.88 11.05
CA MET A 70 -17.90 -3.50 12.36
C MET A 70 -18.74 -2.36 12.96
N PRO A 71 -18.94 -2.34 14.29
CA PRO A 71 -19.59 -1.23 14.96
C PRO A 71 -18.92 0.10 14.63
N GLY A 72 -19.70 1.10 14.24
CA GLY A 72 -19.21 2.44 13.91
C GLY A 72 -18.63 2.62 12.50
N TYR A 73 -18.62 1.57 11.64
CA TYR A 73 -18.31 1.71 10.23
C TYR A 73 -19.60 1.87 9.42
N ASP A 74 -19.79 3.03 8.78
CA ASP A 74 -20.95 3.32 7.92
C ASP A 74 -20.48 3.79 6.54
N PRO A 75 -20.58 2.92 5.49
CA PRO A 75 -20.21 3.27 4.13
C PRO A 75 -21.32 4.02 3.37
N SER A 76 -22.50 4.26 3.95
CA SER A 76 -23.65 4.86 3.27
C SER A 76 -23.37 6.22 2.60
N PRO A 77 -22.52 7.13 3.18
CA PRO A 77 -22.20 8.39 2.52
C PRO A 77 -21.50 8.23 1.16
N LEU A 78 -20.77 7.12 0.94
CA LEU A 78 -20.07 6.87 -0.32
C LEU A 78 -21.05 6.64 -1.48
N THR A 79 -22.21 6.03 -1.23
CA THR A 79 -23.18 5.70 -2.29
C THR A 79 -23.69 6.96 -3.00
N ALA A 80 -24.21 7.92 -2.24
CA ALA A 80 -24.71 9.18 -2.80
C ALA A 80 -23.58 10.00 -3.43
N TYR A 81 -22.40 9.98 -2.80
CA TYR A 81 -21.23 10.70 -3.29
C TYR A 81 -20.77 10.18 -4.65
N LEU A 82 -20.57 8.88 -4.80
CA LEU A 82 -20.10 8.26 -6.05
C LEU A 82 -21.14 8.36 -7.18
N ALA A 83 -22.43 8.23 -6.85
CA ALA A 83 -23.52 8.49 -7.79
C ALA A 83 -23.46 9.92 -8.33
N SER A 84 -23.18 10.92 -7.49
CA SER A 84 -23.06 12.31 -7.92
C SER A 84 -21.85 12.58 -8.82
N LEU A 85 -20.80 11.76 -8.72
CA LEU A 85 -19.61 11.81 -9.57
C LEU A 85 -19.77 11.00 -10.86
N GLY A 86 -20.87 10.25 -11.02
CA GLY A 86 -21.06 9.33 -12.15
C GLY A 86 -20.07 8.17 -12.16
N VAL A 87 -19.60 7.73 -10.99
CA VAL A 87 -18.65 6.63 -10.84
C VAL A 87 -19.40 5.35 -10.49
N PRO A 88 -19.25 4.26 -11.29
CA PRO A 88 -19.80 2.95 -10.92
C PRO A 88 -19.29 2.53 -9.55
N TYR A 89 -20.21 2.12 -8.68
CA TYR A 89 -19.89 1.77 -7.29
C TYR A 89 -20.38 0.38 -6.93
N HIS A 90 -19.46 -0.44 -6.40
CA HIS A 90 -19.71 -1.82 -6.03
C HIS A 90 -19.43 -2.01 -4.54
N GLN A 91 -20.28 -2.80 -3.88
CA GLN A 91 -20.13 -3.09 -2.46
C GLN A 91 -20.16 -4.59 -2.19
N ALA A 92 -19.34 -5.02 -1.27
CA ALA A 92 -19.45 -6.35 -0.67
C ALA A 92 -19.29 -6.23 0.84
N THR A 93 -19.88 -7.17 1.56
CA THR A 93 -19.82 -7.24 3.01
C THR A 93 -19.11 -8.51 3.46
N TYR A 94 -18.53 -8.48 4.64
CA TYR A 94 -18.14 -9.68 5.38
C TYR A 94 -18.21 -9.41 6.89
N SER A 95 -18.56 -10.41 7.67
CA SER A 95 -18.51 -10.27 9.13
C SER A 95 -17.13 -10.62 9.64
N LEU A 96 -16.34 -9.58 10.02
CA LEU A 96 -15.02 -9.79 10.60
C LEU A 96 -15.09 -10.63 11.88
N ALA A 97 -16.11 -10.40 12.72
CA ALA A 97 -16.32 -11.15 13.96
C ALA A 97 -16.57 -12.64 13.69
N ARG A 98 -17.31 -12.98 12.64
CA ARG A 98 -17.56 -14.39 12.26
C ARG A 98 -16.33 -15.01 11.61
N ALA A 99 -15.65 -14.30 10.74
CA ALA A 99 -14.45 -14.76 10.04
C ALA A 99 -13.26 -14.97 11.01
N ALA A 100 -13.23 -14.19 12.09
CA ALA A 100 -12.21 -14.29 13.13
C ALA A 100 -12.37 -15.52 14.03
N LYS A 101 -13.59 -16.06 14.18
CA LYS A 101 -13.82 -17.29 14.96
C LYS A 101 -13.21 -18.49 14.24
N GLY A 102 -11.98 -18.85 14.59
CA GLY A 102 -11.29 -20.04 14.10
C GLY A 102 -10.04 -19.82 13.26
N ALA A 103 -9.62 -18.58 13.01
CA ALA A 103 -8.52 -18.27 12.08
C ALA A 103 -7.23 -17.72 12.74
N PHE A 104 -7.13 -17.73 14.09
CA PHE A 104 -6.12 -16.95 14.83
C PHE A 104 -4.81 -17.68 15.17
N GLU A 105 -4.57 -18.87 14.67
CA GLU A 105 -3.28 -19.51 14.95
C GLU A 105 -2.13 -18.72 14.30
N GLY A 106 -1.42 -17.93 15.09
CA GLY A 106 -0.14 -17.31 14.76
C GLY A 106 -0.18 -16.05 13.85
N ARG A 107 -1.35 -15.43 13.59
CA ARG A 107 -1.49 -14.25 12.71
C ARG A 107 -2.21 -13.10 13.41
N THR A 108 -1.80 -11.85 13.10
CA THR A 108 -2.49 -10.66 13.62
C THR A 108 -3.85 -10.48 12.93
N LEU A 109 -4.85 -9.98 13.67
CA LEU A 109 -6.20 -9.70 13.12
C LEU A 109 -6.14 -8.73 11.95
N CYS A 110 -5.26 -7.73 12.00
CA CYS A 110 -5.07 -6.76 10.91
C CYS A 110 -4.58 -7.40 9.61
N ALA A 111 -3.62 -8.32 9.69
CA ALA A 111 -3.12 -9.04 8.51
C ALA A 111 -4.21 -9.93 7.90
N PHE A 112 -5.02 -10.59 8.75
CA PHE A 112 -6.16 -11.40 8.32
C PHE A 112 -7.24 -10.53 7.66
N CYS A 113 -7.66 -9.44 8.29
CA CYS A 113 -8.63 -8.49 7.77
C CYS A 113 -8.21 -7.91 6.41
N SER A 114 -6.95 -7.49 6.29
CA SER A 114 -6.39 -6.96 5.04
C SER A 114 -6.43 -7.98 3.90
N ARG A 115 -6.16 -9.25 4.21
CA ARG A 115 -6.20 -10.34 3.24
C ARG A 115 -7.63 -10.65 2.78
N LEU A 116 -8.59 -10.74 3.71
CA LEU A 116 -10.00 -10.92 3.39
C LEU A 116 -10.55 -9.78 2.55
N ARG A 117 -10.29 -8.53 2.97
CA ARG A 117 -10.72 -7.33 2.22
C ARG A 117 -10.20 -7.37 0.79
N ARG A 118 -8.92 -7.71 0.61
CA ARG A 118 -8.29 -7.81 -0.71
C ARG A 118 -8.93 -8.92 -1.56
N GLY A 119 -9.16 -10.10 -1.00
CA GLY A 119 -9.85 -11.20 -1.70
C GLY A 119 -11.24 -10.81 -2.16
N LYS A 120 -12.01 -10.06 -1.35
CA LYS A 120 -13.32 -9.55 -1.74
C LYS A 120 -13.23 -8.51 -2.87
N LEU A 121 -12.22 -7.61 -2.82
CA LEU A 121 -11.99 -6.65 -3.91
C LEU A 121 -11.64 -7.36 -5.22
N TYR A 122 -10.86 -8.44 -5.19
CA TYR A 122 -10.58 -9.26 -6.37
C TYR A 122 -11.85 -9.91 -6.93
N GLY A 123 -12.73 -10.42 -6.06
CA GLY A 123 -14.04 -10.95 -6.47
C GLY A 123 -14.89 -9.92 -7.20
N LEU A 124 -15.04 -8.72 -6.63
CA LEU A 124 -15.79 -7.63 -7.27
C LEU A 124 -15.15 -7.17 -8.59
N ALA A 125 -13.82 -7.12 -8.66
CA ALA A 125 -13.13 -6.77 -9.90
C ALA A 125 -13.46 -7.75 -11.02
N ARG A 126 -13.42 -9.05 -10.76
CA ARG A 126 -13.78 -10.11 -11.72
C ARG A 126 -15.25 -10.04 -12.14
N GLU A 127 -16.15 -9.94 -11.16
CA GLU A 127 -17.59 -9.90 -11.38
C GLU A 127 -18.01 -8.75 -12.30
N HIS A 128 -17.35 -7.60 -12.18
CA HIS A 128 -17.66 -6.40 -12.95
C HIS A 128 -16.68 -6.11 -14.10
N GLY A 129 -15.76 -7.05 -14.40
CA GLY A 129 -14.86 -6.98 -15.55
C GLY A 129 -13.76 -5.92 -15.45
N TYR A 130 -13.27 -5.62 -14.24
CA TYR A 130 -12.09 -4.78 -14.05
C TYR A 130 -10.82 -5.62 -14.06
N GLY A 131 -9.88 -5.27 -14.92
CA GLY A 131 -8.57 -5.94 -15.00
C GLY A 131 -7.50 -5.36 -14.06
N THR A 132 -7.79 -4.20 -13.45
CA THR A 132 -6.83 -3.47 -12.61
C THR A 132 -7.49 -3.00 -11.31
N LEU A 133 -6.84 -3.30 -10.17
CA LEU A 133 -7.24 -2.81 -8.83
C LEU A 133 -6.26 -1.74 -8.37
N ALA A 134 -6.74 -0.53 -8.10
CA ALA A 134 -5.93 0.57 -7.58
C ALA A 134 -6.09 0.71 -6.06
N LEU A 135 -4.97 0.75 -5.34
CA LEU A 135 -4.88 0.92 -3.89
C LEU A 135 -4.14 2.20 -3.53
N ALA A 136 -4.59 2.90 -2.50
CA ALA A 136 -4.17 4.25 -2.13
C ALA A 136 -2.95 4.31 -1.19
N HIS A 137 -2.05 3.31 -1.23
CA HIS A 137 -0.83 3.38 -0.44
C HIS A 137 0.09 4.49 -0.97
N HIS A 138 0.62 5.30 -0.07
CA HIS A 138 1.49 6.43 -0.36
C HIS A 138 2.94 6.18 0.07
N LEU A 139 3.85 7.11 -0.19
CA LEU A 139 5.29 6.96 0.09
C LEU A 139 5.58 6.70 1.57
N ASP A 140 4.82 7.31 2.46
CA ASP A 140 4.96 7.10 3.91
C ASP A 140 4.64 5.64 4.28
N ASP A 141 3.56 5.04 3.72
CA ASP A 141 3.23 3.61 3.89
C ASP A 141 4.34 2.69 3.37
N VAL A 142 4.91 3.05 2.21
CA VAL A 142 6.03 2.29 1.61
C VAL A 142 7.24 2.31 2.53
N ALA A 143 7.60 3.49 3.06
CA ALA A 143 8.72 3.66 3.97
C ALA A 143 8.50 2.92 5.31
N GLU A 144 7.31 3.04 5.91
CA GLU A 144 6.93 2.31 7.11
C GLU A 144 7.04 0.79 6.89
N THR A 145 6.50 0.30 5.78
CA THR A 145 6.54 -1.14 5.46
C THR A 145 7.96 -1.63 5.20
N PHE A 146 8.79 -0.84 4.54
CA PHE A 146 10.20 -1.15 4.34
C PHE A 146 10.94 -1.28 5.69
N LEU A 147 10.76 -0.30 6.59
CA LEU A 147 11.38 -0.36 7.92
C LEU A 147 10.86 -1.54 8.75
N MET A 148 9.56 -1.83 8.70
CA MET A 148 9.00 -3.01 9.35
C MET A 148 9.62 -4.31 8.83
N ASN A 149 9.76 -4.44 7.51
CA ASN A 149 10.41 -5.61 6.90
C ASN A 149 11.89 -5.72 7.29
N ALA A 150 12.63 -4.60 7.30
CA ALA A 150 14.04 -4.58 7.65
C ALA A 150 14.28 -4.88 9.14
N PHE A 151 13.51 -4.27 10.04
CA PHE A 151 13.75 -4.36 11.49
C PHE A 151 13.15 -5.60 12.14
N PHE A 152 12.00 -6.06 11.65
CA PHE A 152 11.28 -7.18 12.27
C PHE A 152 11.21 -8.42 11.37
N GLY A 153 11.39 -8.25 10.05
CA GLY A 153 11.29 -9.34 9.08
C GLY A 153 12.62 -9.81 8.52
N GLY A 154 13.73 -9.11 8.79
CA GLY A 154 15.05 -9.42 8.23
C GLY A 154 15.09 -9.39 6.69
N LYS A 155 14.26 -8.53 6.05
CA LYS A 155 14.10 -8.49 4.60
C LYS A 155 14.20 -7.08 4.06
N LEU A 156 15.01 -6.88 3.03
CA LEU A 156 15.06 -5.64 2.26
C LEU A 156 13.93 -5.63 1.20
N ARG A 157 12.70 -5.40 1.66
CA ARG A 157 11.52 -5.46 0.81
C ARG A 157 10.59 -4.27 1.09
N ALA A 158 10.09 -3.66 0.02
CA ALA A 158 9.03 -2.65 0.07
C ALA A 158 7.72 -3.20 -0.53
N MET A 159 6.65 -2.39 -0.48
CA MET A 159 5.43 -2.68 -1.25
C MET A 159 5.69 -2.37 -2.72
N PRO A 160 5.49 -3.32 -3.66
CA PRO A 160 5.67 -3.03 -5.08
C PRO A 160 4.62 -2.01 -5.57
N ALA A 161 5.00 -1.16 -6.52
CA ALA A 161 4.08 -0.20 -7.15
C ALA A 161 3.03 -0.90 -8.01
N VAL A 162 3.42 -2.02 -8.63
CA VAL A 162 2.54 -2.89 -9.42
C VAL A 162 2.91 -4.35 -9.18
N TYR A 163 1.90 -5.23 -9.16
CA TYR A 163 2.08 -6.68 -9.20
C TYR A 163 0.83 -7.33 -9.78
N THR A 164 0.97 -8.55 -10.28
CA THR A 164 -0.16 -9.40 -10.67
C THR A 164 -0.52 -10.29 -9.48
N ASN A 165 -1.81 -10.50 -9.24
CA ASN A 165 -2.28 -11.40 -8.18
C ASN A 165 -1.84 -12.85 -8.45
N ASP A 166 -2.01 -13.72 -7.45
CA ASP A 166 -1.55 -15.11 -7.51
C ASP A 166 -2.27 -15.92 -8.62
N ASP A 167 -3.49 -15.54 -8.99
CA ASP A 167 -4.27 -16.16 -10.07
C ASP A 167 -3.85 -15.68 -11.47
N GLY A 168 -3.03 -14.63 -11.57
CA GLY A 168 -2.49 -14.11 -12.84
C GLY A 168 -3.46 -13.25 -13.66
N ASP A 169 -4.66 -12.97 -13.16
CA ASP A 169 -5.76 -12.34 -13.91
C ASP A 169 -6.03 -10.87 -13.54
N LEU A 170 -5.43 -10.37 -12.47
CA LEU A 170 -5.69 -9.02 -11.97
C LEU A 170 -4.38 -8.29 -11.62
N ARG A 171 -4.20 -7.12 -12.20
CA ARG A 171 -3.10 -6.21 -11.83
C ARG A 171 -3.49 -5.39 -10.61
N VAL A 172 -2.61 -5.28 -9.65
CA VAL A 172 -2.77 -4.41 -8.47
C VAL A 172 -1.77 -3.27 -8.57
N ILE A 173 -2.26 -2.04 -8.58
CA ILE A 173 -1.44 -0.84 -8.75
C ILE A 173 -1.55 0.11 -7.55
N ARG A 174 -0.50 0.91 -7.31
CA ARG A 174 -0.44 1.92 -6.25
C ARG A 174 -0.01 3.27 -6.81
N PRO A 175 -0.92 4.04 -7.43
CA PRO A 175 -0.57 5.29 -8.09
C PRO A 175 0.00 6.36 -7.14
N LEU A 176 -0.26 6.27 -5.83
CA LEU A 176 0.19 7.25 -4.85
C LEU A 176 1.55 6.92 -4.20
N VAL A 177 2.31 5.90 -4.66
CA VAL A 177 3.58 5.50 -4.03
C VAL A 177 4.65 6.60 -3.97
N TYR A 178 4.50 7.67 -4.74
CA TYR A 178 5.35 8.86 -4.69
C TYR A 178 4.71 10.07 -3.99
N ALA A 179 3.42 9.99 -3.69
CA ALA A 179 2.74 11.01 -2.91
C ALA A 179 3.04 10.86 -1.41
N ARG A 180 3.03 11.98 -0.69
CA ARG A 180 3.18 11.99 0.76
C ARG A 180 1.81 11.99 1.44
N GLU A 181 1.71 11.37 2.63
CA GLU A 181 0.48 11.38 3.44
C GLU A 181 -0.05 12.80 3.64
N ARG A 182 0.82 13.76 3.94
CA ARG A 182 0.46 15.18 4.11
C ARG A 182 -0.25 15.82 2.91
N GLN A 183 -0.05 15.28 1.68
CA GLN A 183 -0.71 15.80 0.48
C GLN A 183 -2.15 15.32 0.40
N THR A 184 -2.42 14.07 0.81
CA THR A 184 -3.79 13.54 0.90
C THR A 184 -4.54 14.12 2.09
N GLU A 185 -3.87 14.38 3.22
CA GLU A 185 -4.40 15.10 4.37
C GLU A 185 -4.86 16.52 3.96
N ALA A 186 -3.96 17.30 3.39
CA ALA A 186 -4.28 18.65 2.93
C ALA A 186 -5.42 18.66 1.91
N PHE A 187 -5.50 17.69 1.01
CA PHE A 187 -6.59 17.59 0.06
C PHE A 187 -7.93 17.25 0.74
N ALA A 188 -7.92 16.36 1.71
CA ALA A 188 -9.13 16.00 2.46
C ALA A 188 -9.65 17.12 3.35
N GLU A 189 -8.76 17.95 3.91
CA GLU A 189 -9.13 19.11 4.73
C GLU A 189 -9.77 20.26 3.91
N HIS A 190 -9.35 20.43 2.66
CA HIS A 190 -9.84 21.51 1.80
C HIS A 190 -11.05 21.11 0.93
N GLY A 191 -11.41 19.84 0.87
CA GLY A 191 -12.49 19.32 0.05
C GLY A 191 -13.63 18.72 0.90
N PRO A 192 -14.90 18.80 0.47
CA PRO A 192 -16.03 18.14 1.14
C PRO A 192 -16.03 16.63 0.85
N LEU A 193 -14.92 15.94 1.16
CA LEU A 193 -14.82 14.51 1.00
C LEU A 193 -15.61 13.79 2.10
N PRO A 194 -16.42 12.77 1.79
CA PRO A 194 -17.16 11.99 2.78
C PRO A 194 -16.24 10.99 3.47
N VAL A 195 -15.27 11.50 4.25
CA VAL A 195 -14.33 10.66 4.97
C VAL A 195 -15.06 9.91 6.08
N ILE A 196 -14.96 8.58 6.05
CA ILE A 196 -15.47 7.69 7.08
C ILE A 196 -14.41 7.57 8.18
N PRO A 197 -14.74 7.82 9.46
CA PRO A 197 -13.80 7.64 10.56
C PRO A 197 -13.33 6.17 10.64
N ASP A 198 -12.02 5.97 10.81
CA ASP A 198 -11.46 4.64 11.08
C ASP A 198 -11.62 4.31 12.57
N ASN A 199 -12.70 3.61 12.89
CA ASN A 199 -13.06 3.21 14.25
C ASN A 199 -12.69 1.75 14.54
N CYS A 200 -11.62 1.22 13.92
CA CYS A 200 -11.21 -0.17 14.18
C CYS A 200 -10.79 -0.35 15.64
N PRO A 201 -11.52 -1.14 16.47
CA PRO A 201 -11.24 -1.28 17.90
C PRO A 201 -10.01 -2.16 18.18
N THR A 202 -9.46 -2.81 17.18
CA THR A 202 -8.37 -3.77 17.35
C THR A 202 -7.02 -3.16 16.95
N CYS A 203 -6.37 -2.47 17.88
CA CYS A 203 -4.94 -2.15 17.80
C CYS A 203 -4.12 -3.34 18.31
N ASP A 204 -3.56 -4.12 17.40
CA ASP A 204 -2.65 -5.23 17.72
C ASP A 204 -1.16 -4.80 17.69
N ALA A 205 -0.26 -5.78 17.90
CA ALA A 205 1.19 -5.53 17.88
C ALA A 205 1.69 -4.96 16.55
N SER A 206 1.09 -5.35 15.41
CA SER A 206 1.49 -4.86 14.08
C SER A 206 1.12 -3.39 13.87
N THR A 207 -0.02 -2.96 14.41
CA THR A 207 -0.43 -1.55 14.42
C THR A 207 0.54 -0.73 15.27
N ARG A 208 0.96 -1.26 16.44
CA ARG A 208 1.97 -0.60 17.29
C ARG A 208 3.32 -0.49 16.58
N GLN A 209 3.78 -1.54 15.91
CA GLN A 209 5.03 -1.50 15.13
C GLN A 209 4.95 -0.45 14.01
N ARG A 210 3.85 -0.39 13.28
CA ARG A 210 3.64 0.64 12.24
C ARG A 210 3.67 2.04 12.83
N GLN A 211 3.00 2.27 13.96
CA GLN A 211 3.02 3.56 14.66
C GLN A 211 4.43 3.95 15.12
N GLN A 212 5.23 2.99 15.60
CA GLN A 212 6.63 3.21 15.96
C GLN A 212 7.47 3.64 14.73
N MET A 213 7.30 2.96 13.58
CA MET A 213 8.01 3.34 12.36
C MET A 213 7.56 4.71 11.84
N LYS A 214 6.28 5.02 11.93
CA LYS A 214 5.74 6.35 11.60
C LYS A 214 6.35 7.44 12.50
N ALA A 215 6.42 7.20 13.81
CA ALA A 215 7.03 8.14 14.75
C ALA A 215 8.53 8.32 14.49
N LEU A 216 9.25 7.24 14.20
CA LEU A 216 10.68 7.28 13.83
C LEU A 216 10.90 8.11 12.56
N LEU A 217 10.12 7.86 11.51
CA LEU A 217 10.23 8.60 10.24
C LEU A 217 9.93 10.08 10.43
N ARG A 218 8.92 10.44 11.24
CA ARG A 218 8.61 11.83 11.57
C ARG A 218 9.73 12.52 12.32
N ALA A 219 10.33 11.86 13.30
CA ALA A 219 11.48 12.38 14.04
C ALA A 219 12.69 12.59 13.13
N GLN A 220 12.97 11.66 12.23
CA GLN A 220 14.06 11.76 11.26
C GLN A 220 13.79 12.85 10.20
N GLU A 221 12.55 13.02 9.74
CA GLU A 221 12.20 14.08 8.79
C GLU A 221 12.37 15.47 9.41
N ALA A 222 12.04 15.62 10.69
CA ALA A 222 12.25 16.88 11.42
C ALA A 222 13.74 17.29 11.48
N ALA A 223 14.64 16.31 11.61
CA ALA A 223 16.10 16.52 11.61
C ALA A 223 16.66 16.64 10.18
N ASN A 224 16.06 15.97 9.21
CA ASN A 224 16.48 15.95 7.80
C ASN A 224 15.29 16.14 6.86
N PRO A 225 14.96 17.39 6.48
CA PRO A 225 13.81 17.67 5.60
C PRO A 225 13.87 17.00 4.22
N ARG A 226 15.04 16.50 3.80
CA ARG A 226 15.23 15.77 2.54
C ARG A 226 15.00 14.26 2.66
N LEU A 227 14.67 13.75 3.86
CA LEU A 227 14.53 12.32 4.14
C LEU A 227 13.67 11.59 3.09
N PHE A 228 12.46 12.07 2.86
CA PHE A 228 11.54 11.41 1.92
C PHE A 228 11.93 11.56 0.45
N THR A 229 12.67 12.60 0.10
CA THR A 229 13.30 12.70 -1.24
C THR A 229 14.33 11.60 -1.44
N VAL A 230 15.16 11.35 -0.42
CA VAL A 230 16.16 10.28 -0.43
C VAL A 230 15.48 8.91 -0.41
N LEU A 231 14.51 8.71 0.48
CA LEU A 231 13.76 7.44 0.57
C LEU A 231 13.06 7.09 -0.73
N ARG A 232 12.45 8.05 -1.42
CA ARG A 232 11.84 7.82 -2.73
C ARG A 232 12.84 7.23 -3.72
N THR A 233 14.03 7.82 -3.83
CA THR A 233 15.09 7.33 -4.72
C THR A 233 15.61 5.96 -4.29
N THR A 234 15.86 5.78 -2.99
CA THR A 234 16.38 4.53 -2.42
C THR A 234 15.40 3.36 -2.59
N LEU A 235 14.10 3.62 -2.44
CA LEU A 235 13.07 2.59 -2.51
C LEU A 235 12.58 2.31 -3.94
N ALA A 236 12.84 3.20 -4.92
CA ALA A 236 12.38 3.04 -6.29
C ALA A 236 12.74 1.67 -6.93
N PRO A 237 13.95 1.11 -6.74
CA PRO A 237 14.28 -0.24 -7.23
C PRO A 237 13.41 -1.33 -6.59
N LEU A 238 13.08 -1.20 -5.30
CA LEU A 238 12.26 -2.17 -4.58
C LEU A 238 10.77 -2.09 -4.97
N LEU A 239 10.32 -0.94 -5.45
CA LEU A 239 8.95 -0.76 -5.97
C LEU A 239 8.73 -1.47 -7.31
N ARG A 240 9.80 -1.79 -8.06
CA ARG A 240 9.77 -2.52 -9.35
C ARG A 240 9.76 -4.04 -9.17
N GLN A 241 10.09 -4.53 -7.97
CA GLN A 241 10.19 -5.96 -7.72
C GLN A 241 8.79 -6.60 -7.65
N GLU A 242 8.64 -7.75 -8.29
CA GLU A 242 7.45 -8.58 -8.12
C GLU A 242 7.32 -9.04 -6.65
N ALA A 243 6.09 -9.22 -6.19
CA ALA A 243 5.81 -9.54 -4.78
C ALA A 243 6.48 -10.85 -4.29
N THR A 244 6.90 -11.72 -5.21
CA THR A 244 7.54 -13.02 -4.96
C THR A 244 9.07 -12.98 -4.96
N SER A 245 9.69 -12.00 -5.62
CA SER A 245 11.14 -11.84 -5.69
C SER A 245 11.65 -10.87 -4.63
N GLY A 246 11.49 -11.20 -3.35
CA GLY A 246 12.32 -10.54 -2.33
C GLY A 246 13.78 -10.87 -2.63
N LEU A 247 14.70 -9.88 -2.59
CA LEU A 247 16.12 -10.17 -2.39
C LEU A 247 16.20 -11.01 -1.10
N ALA A 248 16.21 -12.33 -1.25
CA ALA A 248 16.59 -13.19 -0.15
C ALA A 248 18.03 -12.84 0.14
N LEU A 249 18.28 -12.19 1.27
CA LEU A 249 19.63 -12.24 1.83
C LEU A 249 19.98 -13.73 1.91
N PRO A 250 21.19 -14.13 1.49
CA PRO A 250 21.62 -15.50 1.71
C PRO A 250 21.31 -15.86 3.16
N ASP A 251 20.77 -17.05 3.38
CA ASP A 251 20.39 -17.52 4.72
C ASP A 251 21.55 -17.15 5.67
N ALA A 252 21.26 -16.43 6.75
CA ALA A 252 22.28 -15.97 7.67
C ALA A 252 23.13 -17.16 8.19
N ALA A 253 22.52 -18.37 8.28
CA ALA A 253 23.21 -19.61 8.57
C ALA A 253 24.23 -19.97 7.47
N GLN A 254 23.89 -19.82 6.19
CA GLN A 254 24.78 -20.12 5.07
C GLN A 254 25.91 -19.10 4.97
N ALA A 255 25.65 -17.81 5.22
CA ALA A 255 26.68 -16.78 5.24
C ALA A 255 27.73 -17.01 6.34
N VAL A 256 27.32 -17.54 7.50
CA VAL A 256 28.22 -17.91 8.60
C VAL A 256 29.07 -19.14 8.22
N VAL A 257 28.50 -20.12 7.55
CA VAL A 257 29.22 -21.31 7.06
C VAL A 257 30.27 -20.90 6.04
N ASP A 258 29.92 -20.04 5.07
CA ASP A 258 30.84 -19.55 4.04
C ASP A 258 31.98 -18.69 4.63
N PHE A 259 31.69 -17.91 5.66
CA PHE A 259 32.69 -17.12 6.38
C PHE A 259 33.67 -18.03 7.12
N ARG A 260 33.21 -19.08 7.82
CA ARG A 260 34.06 -20.05 8.53
C ARG A 260 34.91 -20.87 7.56
N ALA A 261 34.38 -21.20 6.39
CA ALA A 261 35.11 -21.95 5.36
C ALA A 261 36.23 -21.13 4.69
N ARG A 262 36.17 -19.80 4.76
CA ARG A 262 37.16 -18.87 4.20
C ARG A 262 38.14 -18.34 5.23
N ALA A 263 38.02 -18.66 6.52
CA ALA A 263 38.98 -18.30 7.53
C ALA A 263 40.30 -19.07 7.28
N PRO A 264 41.49 -18.41 7.22
CA PRO A 264 42.73 -19.10 7.07
C PRO A 264 42.95 -20.04 8.25
N ALA A 265 43.43 -21.24 7.98
CA ALA A 265 43.78 -22.23 9.01
C ALA A 265 44.76 -21.58 10.00
N ASP A 266 44.37 -21.60 11.27
CA ASP A 266 45.15 -21.05 12.38
C ASP A 266 46.50 -21.76 12.39
N THR A 267 47.56 -21.08 11.97
CA THR A 267 48.96 -21.57 12.11
C THR A 267 49.28 -21.54 13.60
N ALA A 268 49.09 -22.67 14.24
CA ALA A 268 49.56 -22.89 15.60
C ALA A 268 51.07 -22.63 15.65
N GLN A 269 51.46 -21.43 16.09
CA GLN A 269 52.82 -21.15 16.49
C GLN A 269 53.08 -21.89 17.81
N THR A 270 53.83 -22.98 17.71
CA THR A 270 54.47 -23.63 18.85
C THR A 270 55.51 -22.68 19.43
N VAL A 271 55.26 -22.18 20.62
CA VAL A 271 56.27 -21.46 21.44
C VAL A 271 57.23 -22.50 22.00
N PRO A 272 58.56 -22.38 21.80
CA PRO A 272 59.52 -23.26 22.44
C PRO A 272 59.60 -22.92 23.93
N ALA A 273 59.59 -23.96 24.77
CA ALA A 273 59.88 -23.86 26.19
C ALA A 273 61.41 -23.62 26.43
N GLU A 274 61.73 -22.55 27.10
CA GLU A 274 62.96 -22.40 27.90
C GLU A 274 62.61 -22.20 29.39
#